data_46c6b265322d0309e0d165e6f88dafa9
#
_entry.id   46c6b265322d0309e0d165e6f88dafa9
#
_cell.length_a   1.000
_cell.length_b   1.000
_cell.length_c   1.000
_cell.angle_alpha   90.00
_cell.angle_beta   90.00
_cell.angle_gamma   90.00
#
_symmetry.space_group_name_H-M   'P 1'
#
loop_
_entity.id
_entity.type
_entity.pdbx_description
1 polymer ?
#
loop_
_entity_poly.entity_id
_entity_poly.type
_entity_poly.pdbx_seq_one_letter_code
_entity_poly.pdbx_strand_id
1 'polypeptide(L)'
;MASEIVATRWTPLVLRELMHDIHSFNDIHRGVPLISRAVLVARLRDLEDQGIIERQSRADGTGHAYWLTPVGEALRPVVAELGLWGLTHTRDRIKPTDLDPVLLTWGFRKRAMAHIGALPDRRVVVRFDFSGVPASRTKFRVMWLLLERPDVDVCLKDPGFAVDLICRGNIADFVATYLGHAVCREVVGKAISIEGDRQMARRLPVWLRLDKAPGRDFPVVRPAA
;
A
#
# COMPACT_ATOMS: atom_id res chain seq x y z
N MET A 1 -10.17 -4.73 27.59
CA MET A 1 -9.29 -3.56 27.36
C MET A 1 -8.49 -3.71 26.05
N ALA A 2 -7.52 -4.62 25.89
CA ALA A 2 -6.74 -4.69 24.64
C ALA A 2 -7.60 -4.94 23.38
N SER A 3 -8.60 -5.82 23.47
CA SER A 3 -9.54 -6.09 22.37
C SER A 3 -10.43 -4.90 22.02
N GLU A 4 -10.77 -4.07 22.96
CA GLU A 4 -11.57 -2.86 22.74
C GLU A 4 -10.81 -1.83 21.89
N ILE A 5 -9.49 -1.84 21.99
CA ILE A 5 -8.59 -1.00 21.23
C ILE A 5 -8.35 -1.62 19.85
N VAL A 6 -7.71 -2.79 19.82
CA VAL A 6 -7.14 -3.37 18.60
C VAL A 6 -8.18 -4.07 17.73
N ALA A 7 -9.21 -4.70 18.33
CA ALA A 7 -10.24 -5.42 17.59
C ALA A 7 -11.40 -4.52 17.10
N THR A 8 -11.33 -3.23 17.34
CA THR A 8 -12.29 -2.29 16.77
C THR A 8 -12.11 -2.18 15.28
N ARG A 9 -13.23 -2.23 14.53
CA ARG A 9 -13.21 -2.14 13.06
C ARG A 9 -12.37 -0.95 12.59
N TRP A 10 -11.55 -1.16 11.61
CA TRP A 10 -10.61 -0.24 10.98
C TRP A 10 -9.31 0.03 11.76
N THR A 11 -9.26 -0.14 13.09
CA THR A 11 -8.06 0.16 13.88
C THR A 11 -6.81 -0.57 13.38
N PRO A 12 -6.82 -1.91 13.14
CA PRO A 12 -5.63 -2.58 12.63
C PRO A 12 -5.17 -2.04 11.26
N LEU A 13 -6.12 -1.59 10.41
CA LEU A 13 -5.80 -1.03 9.10
C LEU A 13 -5.21 0.38 9.21
N VAL A 14 -5.72 1.22 10.11
CA VAL A 14 -5.17 2.55 10.38
C VAL A 14 -3.76 2.43 10.97
N LEU A 15 -3.57 1.56 11.96
CA LEU A 15 -2.24 1.28 12.53
C LEU A 15 -1.27 0.75 11.47
N ARG A 16 -1.73 -0.13 10.58
CA ARG A 16 -0.91 -0.62 9.48
C ARG A 16 -0.40 0.53 8.59
N GLU A 17 -1.23 1.51 8.26
CA GLU A 17 -0.78 2.66 7.44
C GLU A 17 0.31 3.45 8.18
N LEU A 18 0.12 3.76 9.46
CA LEU A 18 1.12 4.44 10.28
C LEU A 18 2.44 3.65 10.38
N MET A 19 2.36 2.31 10.50
CA MET A 19 3.51 1.40 10.50
C MET A 19 4.27 1.36 9.17
N HIS A 20 3.70 1.89 8.10
CA HIS A 20 4.34 2.06 6.79
C HIS A 20 4.74 3.52 6.50
N ASP A 21 4.97 4.32 7.54
CA ASP A 21 5.38 5.72 7.45
C ASP A 21 4.39 6.60 6.68
N ILE A 22 3.10 6.27 6.78
CA ILE A 22 1.99 7.03 6.22
C ILE A 22 1.38 7.88 7.34
N HIS A 23 1.68 9.18 7.37
CA HIS A 23 1.36 10.05 8.50
C HIS A 23 0.27 11.07 8.22
N SER A 24 -0.02 11.41 6.94
CA SER A 24 -1.06 12.39 6.63
C SER A 24 -2.45 11.77 6.67
N PHE A 25 -3.45 12.54 7.13
CA PHE A 25 -4.86 12.10 7.15
C PHE A 25 -5.33 11.60 5.77
N ASN A 26 -4.99 12.32 4.71
CA ASN A 26 -5.44 11.98 3.37
C ASN A 26 -4.79 10.67 2.88
N ASP A 27 -3.54 10.43 3.20
CA ASP A 27 -2.82 9.24 2.77
C ASP A 27 -3.25 8.01 3.58
N ILE A 28 -3.48 8.16 4.89
CA ILE A 28 -4.11 7.09 5.71
C ILE A 28 -5.48 6.72 5.12
N HIS A 29 -6.30 7.73 4.77
CA HIS A 29 -7.61 7.48 4.14
C HIS A 29 -7.51 6.77 2.78
N ARG A 30 -6.48 7.08 1.96
CA ARG A 30 -6.20 6.36 0.70
C ARG A 30 -5.83 4.89 0.93
N GLY A 31 -5.09 4.61 2.00
CA GLY A 31 -4.71 3.24 2.39
C GLY A 31 -5.86 2.43 2.98
N VAL A 32 -6.94 3.09 3.42
CA VAL A 32 -8.16 2.45 3.97
C VAL A 32 -9.41 3.01 3.28
N PRO A 33 -9.61 2.77 1.97
CA PRO A 33 -10.58 3.51 1.15
C PRO A 33 -12.06 3.26 1.50
N LEU A 34 -12.36 2.23 2.29
CA LEU A 34 -13.72 1.89 2.72
C LEU A 34 -14.11 2.57 4.05
N ILE A 35 -13.18 3.21 4.75
CA ILE A 35 -13.49 4.00 5.94
C ILE A 35 -14.05 5.36 5.51
N SER A 36 -15.11 5.84 6.16
CA SER A 36 -15.54 7.21 5.95
C SER A 36 -14.60 8.20 6.66
N ARG A 37 -14.51 9.43 6.15
CA ARG A 37 -13.68 10.46 6.79
C ARG A 37 -14.06 10.71 8.25
N ALA A 38 -15.35 10.74 8.57
CA ALA A 38 -15.85 10.92 9.94
C ALA A 38 -15.40 9.78 10.87
N VAL A 39 -15.48 8.54 10.39
CA VAL A 39 -15.04 7.36 11.17
C VAL A 39 -13.52 7.37 11.32
N LEU A 40 -12.76 7.78 10.31
CA LEU A 40 -11.31 7.91 10.44
C LEU A 40 -10.91 8.97 11.48
N VAL A 41 -11.58 10.14 11.46
CA VAL A 41 -11.37 11.18 12.47
C VAL A 41 -11.63 10.64 13.88
N ALA A 42 -12.77 9.97 14.10
CA ALA A 42 -13.11 9.38 15.39
C ALA A 42 -12.04 8.36 15.82
N ARG A 43 -11.61 7.50 14.89
CA ARG A 43 -10.62 6.46 15.19
C ARG A 43 -9.25 7.03 15.53
N LEU A 44 -8.81 8.09 14.84
CA LEU A 44 -7.55 8.76 15.14
C LEU A 44 -7.60 9.45 16.52
N ARG A 45 -8.74 10.05 16.89
CA ARG A 45 -8.93 10.59 18.24
C ARG A 45 -8.86 9.52 19.32
N ASP A 46 -9.61 8.42 19.15
CA ASP A 46 -9.60 7.32 20.11
C ASP A 46 -8.19 6.78 20.36
N LEU A 47 -7.39 6.67 19.29
CA LEU A 47 -5.99 6.21 19.40
C LEU A 47 -5.08 7.26 20.03
N GLU A 48 -5.31 8.55 19.81
CA GLU A 48 -4.60 9.66 20.44
C GLU A 48 -4.93 9.70 21.94
N ASP A 49 -6.20 9.64 22.31
CA ASP A 49 -6.67 9.63 23.72
C ASP A 49 -6.12 8.44 24.51
N GLN A 50 -5.86 7.32 23.85
CA GLN A 50 -5.26 6.12 24.45
C GLN A 50 -3.72 6.13 24.43
N GLY A 51 -3.10 7.20 23.94
CA GLY A 51 -1.64 7.33 23.87
C GLY A 51 -0.96 6.35 22.92
N ILE A 52 -1.68 5.79 21.94
CA ILE A 52 -1.14 4.89 20.93
C ILE A 52 -0.53 5.67 19.78
N ILE A 53 -1.11 6.82 19.45
CA ILE A 53 -0.57 7.74 18.47
C ILE A 53 -0.44 9.14 19.09
N GLU A 54 0.38 9.96 18.46
CA GLU A 54 0.46 11.40 18.72
C GLU A 54 0.18 12.18 17.43
N ARG A 55 -0.42 13.35 17.59
CA ARG A 55 -0.72 14.27 16.50
C ARG A 55 0.23 15.45 16.57
N GLN A 56 0.93 15.72 15.49
CA GLN A 56 1.85 16.83 15.36
C GLN A 56 1.40 17.76 14.24
N SER A 57 1.55 19.08 14.44
CA SER A 57 1.35 20.05 13.35
C SER A 57 2.43 19.88 12.29
N ARG A 58 2.06 19.88 11.02
CA ARG A 58 3.01 19.81 9.93
C ARG A 58 3.81 21.12 9.83
N ALA A 59 5.09 21.00 9.49
CA ALA A 59 5.98 22.14 9.35
C ALA A 59 5.53 23.15 8.27
N ASP A 60 4.80 22.67 7.25
CA ASP A 60 4.22 23.48 6.17
C ASP A 60 2.91 24.19 6.55
N GLY A 61 2.42 24.03 7.79
CA GLY A 61 1.17 24.60 8.27
C GLY A 61 -0.10 24.00 7.66
N THR A 62 0.00 22.97 6.83
CA THR A 62 -1.14 22.38 6.09
C THR A 62 -1.84 21.24 6.81
N GLY A 63 -2.01 21.35 8.14
CA GLY A 63 -2.73 20.35 8.92
C GLY A 63 -1.85 19.54 9.87
N HIS A 64 -2.21 18.27 10.09
CA HIS A 64 -1.57 17.43 11.08
C HIS A 64 -0.99 16.15 10.45
N ALA A 65 0.07 15.65 11.07
CA ALA A 65 0.62 14.31 10.87
C ALA A 65 0.40 13.48 12.14
N TYR A 66 0.23 12.17 11.97
CA TYR A 66 -0.03 11.22 13.04
C TYR A 66 1.14 10.24 13.12
N TRP A 67 1.66 10.03 14.30
CA TRP A 67 2.83 9.20 14.56
C TRP A 67 2.51 8.15 15.61
N LEU A 68 3.09 6.97 15.50
CA LEU A 68 3.00 5.96 16.55
C LEU A 68 3.86 6.40 17.74
N THR A 69 3.31 6.29 18.94
CA THR A 69 4.09 6.38 20.18
C THR A 69 4.86 5.05 20.41
N PRO A 70 5.79 4.97 21.37
CA PRO A 70 6.41 3.70 21.74
C PRO A 70 5.38 2.59 22.08
N VAL A 71 4.23 2.96 22.69
CA VAL A 71 3.12 2.04 22.96
C VAL A 71 2.46 1.57 21.66
N GLY A 72 2.26 2.49 20.70
CA GLY A 72 1.75 2.16 19.38
C GLY A 72 2.69 1.27 18.58
N GLU A 73 4.00 1.52 18.63
CA GLU A 73 5.02 0.70 17.99
C GLU A 73 5.01 -0.75 18.53
N ALA A 74 4.73 -0.94 19.82
CA ALA A 74 4.61 -2.28 20.42
C ALA A 74 3.45 -3.11 19.84
N LEU A 75 2.47 -2.48 19.16
CA LEU A 75 1.39 -3.20 18.46
C LEU A 75 1.81 -3.73 17.08
N ARG A 76 2.98 -3.37 16.56
CA ARG A 76 3.46 -3.78 15.23
C ARG A 76 3.43 -5.31 15.03
N PRO A 77 3.94 -6.15 15.96
CA PRO A 77 3.86 -7.60 15.81
C PRO A 77 2.41 -8.10 15.70
N VAL A 78 1.51 -7.56 16.53
CA VAL A 78 0.10 -7.97 16.55
C VAL A 78 -0.59 -7.69 15.22
N VAL A 79 -0.39 -6.48 14.67
CA VAL A 79 -0.96 -6.08 13.38
C VAL A 79 -0.35 -6.90 12.24
N ALA A 80 0.96 -7.18 12.30
CA ALA A 80 1.66 -7.99 11.31
C ALA A 80 1.13 -9.43 11.29
N GLU A 81 1.00 -10.07 12.45
CA GLU A 81 0.49 -11.45 12.56
C GLU A 81 -0.98 -11.55 12.13
N LEU A 82 -1.80 -10.55 12.47
CA LEU A 82 -3.19 -10.48 11.98
C LEU A 82 -3.24 -10.40 10.44
N GLY A 83 -2.36 -9.59 9.85
CA GLY A 83 -2.23 -9.49 8.40
C GLY A 83 -1.78 -10.81 7.76
N LEU A 84 -0.77 -11.46 8.33
CA LEU A 84 -0.24 -12.74 7.86
C LEU A 84 -1.29 -13.85 7.97
N TRP A 85 -2.01 -13.91 9.09
CA TRP A 85 -3.13 -14.85 9.25
C TRP A 85 -4.20 -14.63 8.18
N GLY A 86 -4.56 -13.37 7.92
CA GLY A 86 -5.53 -13.03 6.87
C GLY A 86 -5.08 -13.49 5.49
N LEU A 87 -3.83 -13.22 5.10
CA LEU A 87 -3.26 -13.65 3.83
C LEU A 87 -3.26 -15.18 3.67
N THR A 88 -3.05 -15.92 4.76
CA THR A 88 -2.95 -17.37 4.73
C THR A 88 -4.33 -18.05 4.71
N HIS A 89 -5.29 -17.52 5.49
CA HIS A 89 -6.53 -18.24 5.79
C HIS A 89 -7.80 -17.64 5.18
N THR A 90 -7.72 -16.44 4.55
CA THR A 90 -8.89 -15.79 3.95
C THR A 90 -8.81 -15.61 2.44
N ARG A 91 -7.89 -16.34 1.80
CA ARG A 91 -7.63 -16.24 0.35
C ARG A 91 -8.91 -16.37 -0.49
N ASP A 92 -9.73 -17.36 -0.18
CA ASP A 92 -10.94 -17.67 -0.96
C ASP A 92 -12.12 -16.72 -0.66
N ARG A 93 -11.93 -15.77 0.24
CA ARG A 93 -12.95 -14.79 0.62
C ARG A 93 -12.89 -13.49 -0.16
N ILE A 94 -11.84 -13.30 -0.97
CA ILE A 94 -11.69 -12.10 -1.82
C ILE A 94 -12.71 -12.20 -2.96
N LYS A 95 -13.67 -11.29 -2.97
CA LYS A 95 -14.70 -11.21 -4.01
C LYS A 95 -14.22 -10.29 -5.14
N PRO A 96 -14.73 -10.47 -6.36
CA PRO A 96 -14.46 -9.54 -7.46
C PRO A 96 -14.78 -8.07 -7.12
N THR A 97 -15.78 -7.83 -6.28
CA THR A 97 -16.17 -6.49 -5.79
C THR A 97 -15.15 -5.85 -4.86
N ASP A 98 -14.25 -6.64 -4.28
CA ASP A 98 -13.22 -6.16 -3.35
C ASP A 98 -11.96 -5.67 -4.08
N LEU A 99 -11.89 -5.93 -5.40
CA LEU A 99 -10.75 -5.55 -6.24
C LEU A 99 -10.75 -4.03 -6.46
N ASP A 100 -9.78 -3.35 -5.87
CA ASP A 100 -9.66 -1.89 -5.95
C ASP A 100 -8.30 -1.48 -6.53
N PRO A 101 -8.27 -0.87 -7.74
CA PRO A 101 -7.02 -0.41 -8.38
C PRO A 101 -6.25 0.59 -7.53
N VAL A 102 -6.95 1.47 -6.81
CA VAL A 102 -6.32 2.51 -5.98
C VAL A 102 -5.62 1.84 -4.79
N LEU A 103 -6.31 0.92 -4.11
CA LEU A 103 -5.74 0.19 -2.97
C LEU A 103 -4.55 -0.67 -3.39
N LEU A 104 -4.64 -1.33 -4.55
CA LEU A 104 -3.55 -2.13 -5.10
C LEU A 104 -2.32 -1.27 -5.43
N THR A 105 -2.52 -0.16 -6.17
CA THR A 105 -1.41 0.72 -6.55
C THR A 105 -0.81 1.42 -5.33
N TRP A 106 -1.62 1.76 -4.33
CA TRP A 106 -1.16 2.22 -3.04
C TRP A 106 -0.34 1.16 -2.29
N GLY A 107 -0.73 -0.11 -2.42
CA GLY A 107 0.07 -1.24 -1.93
C GLY A 107 1.44 -1.33 -2.61
N PHE A 108 1.51 -1.14 -3.92
CA PHE A 108 2.78 -1.09 -4.66
C PHE A 108 3.66 0.07 -4.17
N ARG A 109 3.09 1.25 -3.96
CA ARG A 109 3.80 2.39 -3.37
C ARG A 109 4.45 2.01 -2.03
N LYS A 110 3.67 1.44 -1.11
CA LYS A 110 4.18 1.05 0.21
C LYS A 110 5.36 0.07 0.13
N ARG A 111 5.27 -0.91 -0.76
CA ARG A 111 6.35 -1.86 -0.97
C ARG A 111 7.60 -1.22 -1.58
N ALA A 112 7.42 -0.33 -2.54
CA ALA A 112 8.51 0.42 -3.14
C ALA A 112 9.18 1.35 -2.12
N MET A 113 8.40 2.05 -1.29
CA MET A 113 8.92 2.90 -0.20
C MET A 113 9.71 2.09 0.84
N ALA A 114 9.24 0.92 1.24
CA ALA A 114 9.97 0.04 2.16
C ALA A 114 11.32 -0.44 1.57
N HIS A 115 11.54 -0.25 0.26
CA HIS A 115 12.75 -0.62 -0.48
C HIS A 115 13.31 0.53 -1.31
N ILE A 116 13.15 1.75 -0.82
CA ILE A 116 13.55 2.97 -1.52
C ILE A 116 14.99 2.92 -2.06
N GLY A 117 15.90 2.27 -1.33
CA GLY A 117 17.29 2.08 -1.75
C GLY A 117 17.48 1.22 -3.00
N ALA A 118 16.50 0.38 -3.37
CA ALA A 118 16.57 -0.46 -4.57
C ALA A 118 15.99 0.23 -5.81
N LEU A 119 15.31 1.37 -5.63
CA LEU A 119 14.73 2.13 -6.73
C LEU A 119 15.82 2.76 -7.61
N PRO A 120 15.49 3.06 -8.88
CA PRO A 120 16.42 3.73 -9.78
C PRO A 120 16.78 5.14 -9.29
N ASP A 121 17.94 5.65 -9.74
CA ASP A 121 18.40 7.01 -9.41
C ASP A 121 17.64 8.10 -10.20
N ARG A 122 16.91 7.71 -11.23
CA ARG A 122 16.05 8.60 -12.00
C ARG A 122 14.58 8.24 -11.80
N ARG A 123 13.69 9.18 -12.07
CA ARG A 123 12.26 8.89 -12.13
C ARG A 123 11.96 7.80 -13.18
N VAL A 124 11.16 6.81 -12.78
CA VAL A 124 10.55 5.82 -13.66
C VAL A 124 9.04 5.88 -13.51
N VAL A 125 8.37 6.10 -14.62
CA VAL A 125 6.91 6.21 -14.70
C VAL A 125 6.35 4.88 -15.15
N VAL A 126 5.60 4.22 -14.26
CA VAL A 126 4.91 2.95 -14.54
C VAL A 126 3.42 3.22 -14.68
N ARG A 127 2.85 2.90 -15.83
CA ARG A 127 1.41 2.92 -16.07
C ARG A 127 0.84 1.52 -15.91
N PHE A 128 -0.24 1.40 -15.19
CA PHE A 128 -1.02 0.18 -15.04
C PHE A 128 -2.35 0.31 -15.78
N ASP A 129 -2.62 -0.59 -16.71
CA ASP A 129 -3.89 -0.69 -17.44
C ASP A 129 -4.60 -1.97 -16.94
N PHE A 130 -5.53 -1.81 -16.00
CA PHE A 130 -6.26 -2.92 -15.40
C PHE A 130 -7.53 -3.27 -16.19
N SER A 131 -7.71 -4.54 -16.55
CA SER A 131 -8.98 -5.12 -16.97
C SER A 131 -9.68 -5.81 -15.79
N GLY A 132 -10.97 -6.17 -15.94
CA GLY A 132 -11.73 -6.85 -14.87
C GLY A 132 -11.99 -5.99 -13.63
N VAL A 133 -11.88 -4.68 -13.75
CA VAL A 133 -12.12 -3.74 -12.65
C VAL A 133 -13.63 -3.66 -12.36
N PRO A 134 -14.07 -3.71 -11.09
CA PRO A 134 -15.49 -3.56 -10.72
C PRO A 134 -16.10 -2.28 -11.29
N ALA A 135 -17.39 -2.31 -11.67
CA ALA A 135 -18.09 -1.19 -12.27
C ALA A 135 -17.98 0.10 -11.46
N SER A 136 -18.04 0.01 -10.13
CA SER A 136 -17.89 1.14 -9.19
C SER A 136 -16.48 1.76 -9.19
N ARG A 137 -15.49 1.08 -9.76
CA ARG A 137 -14.07 1.49 -9.79
C ARG A 137 -13.52 1.71 -11.19
N THR A 138 -14.33 1.60 -12.24
CA THR A 138 -13.90 1.68 -13.66
C THR A 138 -13.13 2.95 -13.99
N LYS A 139 -13.40 4.08 -13.33
CA LYS A 139 -12.64 5.34 -13.51
C LYS A 139 -11.16 5.22 -13.12
N PHE A 140 -10.78 4.20 -12.34
CA PHE A 140 -9.42 3.95 -11.90
C PHE A 140 -8.75 2.77 -12.64
N ARG A 141 -9.33 2.32 -13.76
CA ARG A 141 -8.74 1.25 -14.56
C ARG A 141 -7.33 1.57 -15.09
N VAL A 142 -6.98 2.84 -15.16
CA VAL A 142 -5.65 3.31 -15.50
C VAL A 142 -5.08 4.06 -14.30
N MET A 143 -3.91 3.65 -13.85
CA MET A 143 -3.22 4.20 -12.70
C MET A 143 -1.74 4.43 -13.06
N TRP A 144 -1.09 5.36 -12.39
CA TRP A 144 0.34 5.60 -12.56
C TRP A 144 1.06 5.52 -11.22
N LEU A 145 2.27 4.98 -11.26
CA LEU A 145 3.20 4.94 -10.14
C LEU A 145 4.50 5.61 -10.57
N LEU A 146 4.89 6.65 -9.86
CA LEU A 146 6.14 7.36 -10.07
C LEU A 146 7.16 6.84 -9.07
N LEU A 147 8.12 6.07 -9.56
CA LEU A 147 9.23 5.54 -8.77
C LEU A 147 10.40 6.52 -8.85
N GLU A 148 10.66 7.23 -7.78
CA GLU A 148 11.73 8.21 -7.68
C GLU A 148 12.21 8.30 -6.22
N ARG A 149 13.51 8.49 -6.00
CA ARG A 149 14.00 8.78 -4.65
C ARG A 149 13.88 10.29 -4.38
N PRO A 150 13.51 10.71 -3.17
CA PRO A 150 13.30 9.90 -1.96
C PRO A 150 11.85 9.43 -1.75
N ASP A 151 10.95 9.62 -2.71
CA ASP A 151 9.53 9.28 -2.55
C ASP A 151 8.98 8.50 -3.75
N VAL A 152 7.82 7.89 -3.56
CA VAL A 152 7.04 7.18 -4.59
C VAL A 152 5.62 7.72 -4.58
N ASP A 153 5.15 8.17 -5.75
CA ASP A 153 3.82 8.75 -5.89
C ASP A 153 2.85 7.86 -6.66
N VAL A 154 1.58 7.90 -6.26
CA VAL A 154 0.46 7.29 -6.98
C VAL A 154 -0.41 8.36 -7.60
N CYS A 155 -0.51 8.36 -8.93
CA CYS A 155 -1.33 9.32 -9.65
C CYS A 155 -2.60 8.65 -10.20
N LEU A 156 -3.76 9.28 -9.88
CA LEU A 156 -5.10 8.86 -10.35
C LEU A 156 -5.43 9.41 -11.74
N LYS A 157 -4.59 10.31 -12.24
CA LYS A 157 -4.66 10.93 -13.57
C LYS A 157 -3.27 10.91 -14.17
N ASP A 158 -3.21 11.07 -15.48
CA ASP A 158 -1.94 11.18 -16.18
C ASP A 158 -1.07 12.29 -15.54
N PRO A 159 0.13 11.95 -15.06
CA PRO A 159 1.03 12.92 -14.44
C PRO A 159 1.77 13.81 -15.44
N GLY A 160 1.57 13.61 -16.76
CA GLY A 160 2.20 14.41 -17.81
C GLY A 160 3.66 14.06 -18.09
N PHE A 161 4.17 12.95 -17.60
CA PHE A 161 5.53 12.46 -17.87
C PHE A 161 5.51 11.34 -18.90
N ALA A 162 6.62 11.19 -19.64
CA ALA A 162 6.81 10.05 -20.53
C ALA A 162 6.74 8.73 -19.71
N VAL A 163 5.96 7.77 -20.22
CA VAL A 163 5.77 6.47 -19.57
C VAL A 163 6.92 5.55 -19.96
N ASP A 164 7.65 5.05 -18.96
CA ASP A 164 8.77 4.12 -19.17
C ASP A 164 8.29 2.67 -19.30
N LEU A 165 7.28 2.28 -18.50
CA LEU A 165 6.71 0.93 -18.49
C LEU A 165 5.19 0.96 -18.50
N ILE A 166 4.58 0.06 -19.26
CA ILE A 166 3.13 -0.17 -19.24
C ILE A 166 2.86 -1.61 -18.83
N CYS A 167 2.13 -1.78 -17.72
CA CYS A 167 1.71 -3.07 -17.21
C CYS A 167 0.23 -3.29 -17.50
N ARG A 168 -0.11 -4.34 -18.27
CA ARG A 168 -1.51 -4.68 -18.60
C ARG A 168 -1.88 -6.05 -18.11
N GLY A 169 -3.10 -6.20 -17.60
CA GLY A 169 -3.65 -7.49 -17.17
C GLY A 169 -4.95 -7.36 -16.40
N ASN A 170 -5.52 -8.49 -16.00
CA ASN A 170 -6.67 -8.49 -15.13
C ASN A 170 -6.25 -8.08 -13.70
N ILE A 171 -7.03 -7.20 -13.06
CA ILE A 171 -6.74 -6.75 -11.70
C ILE A 171 -6.64 -7.91 -10.71
N ALA A 172 -7.40 -8.99 -10.92
CA ALA A 172 -7.34 -10.19 -10.08
C ALA A 172 -5.95 -10.84 -10.10
N ASP A 173 -5.29 -10.88 -11.28
CA ASP A 173 -3.94 -11.44 -11.41
C ASP A 173 -2.90 -10.57 -10.70
N PHE A 174 -3.04 -9.26 -10.81
CA PHE A 174 -2.19 -8.33 -10.06
C PHE A 174 -2.39 -8.45 -8.55
N VAL A 175 -3.65 -8.57 -8.08
CA VAL A 175 -3.95 -8.76 -6.65
C VAL A 175 -3.41 -10.10 -6.17
N ALA A 176 -3.62 -11.18 -6.93
CA ALA A 176 -3.07 -12.50 -6.60
C ALA A 176 -1.55 -12.47 -6.49
N THR A 177 -0.87 -11.78 -7.42
CA THR A 177 0.59 -11.60 -7.39
C THR A 177 1.02 -10.75 -6.21
N TYR A 178 0.33 -9.65 -5.95
CA TYR A 178 0.59 -8.78 -4.80
C TYR A 178 0.42 -9.52 -3.46
N LEU A 179 -0.62 -10.32 -3.31
CA LEU A 179 -0.88 -11.10 -2.11
C LEU A 179 -0.03 -12.40 -2.02
N GLY A 180 0.79 -12.69 -3.03
CA GLY A 180 1.62 -13.90 -3.10
C GLY A 180 0.83 -15.18 -3.32
N HIS A 181 -0.40 -15.07 -3.79
CA HIS A 181 -1.23 -16.20 -4.20
C HIS A 181 -0.85 -16.72 -5.58
N ALA A 182 -0.15 -15.92 -6.37
CA ALA A 182 0.44 -16.28 -7.63
C ALA A 182 1.92 -15.87 -7.66
N VAL A 183 2.74 -16.70 -8.28
CA VAL A 183 4.18 -16.45 -8.40
C VAL A 183 4.41 -15.47 -9.54
N CYS A 184 5.00 -14.31 -9.25
CA CYS A 184 5.20 -13.22 -10.20
C CYS A 184 5.83 -13.68 -11.53
N ARG A 185 6.90 -14.49 -11.50
CA ARG A 185 7.57 -15.01 -12.70
C ARG A 185 6.69 -15.92 -13.57
N GLU A 186 5.63 -16.48 -13.03
CA GLU A 186 4.71 -17.37 -13.75
C GLU A 186 3.55 -16.61 -14.37
N VAL A 187 3.23 -15.43 -13.84
CA VAL A 187 2.12 -14.56 -14.27
C VAL A 187 2.60 -13.52 -15.28
N VAL A 188 3.80 -12.95 -15.05
CA VAL A 188 4.40 -11.98 -15.97
C VAL A 188 4.79 -12.65 -17.30
N GLY A 189 4.37 -12.07 -18.40
CA GLY A 189 4.54 -12.60 -19.75
C GLY A 189 3.42 -13.56 -20.20
N LYS A 190 2.45 -13.88 -19.30
CA LYS A 190 1.25 -14.68 -19.61
C LYS A 190 -0.03 -13.89 -19.35
N ALA A 191 -0.39 -13.69 -18.09
CA ALA A 191 -1.59 -12.95 -17.67
C ALA A 191 -1.33 -11.46 -17.46
N ILE A 192 -0.09 -11.07 -17.13
CA ILE A 192 0.36 -9.69 -17.01
C ILE A 192 1.44 -9.42 -18.05
N SER A 193 1.22 -8.47 -18.95
CA SER A 193 2.25 -7.97 -19.86
C SER A 193 2.95 -6.75 -19.28
N ILE A 194 4.25 -6.63 -19.52
CA ILE A 194 5.04 -5.43 -19.20
C ILE A 194 5.72 -5.00 -20.48
N GLU A 195 5.34 -3.83 -20.99
CA GLU A 195 5.89 -3.20 -22.17
C GLU A 195 6.79 -2.02 -21.79
N GLY A 196 7.82 -1.74 -22.59
CA GLY A 196 8.78 -0.67 -22.38
C GLY A 196 10.22 -1.18 -22.33
N ASP A 197 11.10 -0.49 -21.61
CA ASP A 197 12.50 -0.89 -21.48
C ASP A 197 12.65 -2.26 -20.82
N ARG A 198 13.35 -3.18 -21.51
CA ARG A 198 13.51 -4.58 -21.09
C ARG A 198 14.25 -4.72 -19.75
N GLN A 199 15.20 -3.84 -19.49
CA GLN A 199 16.00 -3.90 -18.26
C GLN A 199 15.15 -3.44 -17.08
N MET A 200 14.38 -2.37 -17.24
CA MET A 200 13.43 -1.89 -16.22
C MET A 200 12.30 -2.89 -15.98
N ALA A 201 11.73 -3.48 -17.05
CA ALA A 201 10.69 -4.49 -16.94
C ALA A 201 11.11 -5.69 -16.07
N ARG A 202 12.38 -6.13 -16.19
CA ARG A 202 12.96 -7.20 -15.34
C ARG A 202 13.18 -6.76 -13.90
N ARG A 203 13.39 -5.46 -13.65
CA ARG A 203 13.64 -4.90 -12.33
C ARG A 203 12.35 -4.53 -11.59
N LEU A 204 11.24 -4.28 -12.30
CA LEU A 204 9.98 -3.85 -11.71
C LEU A 204 9.46 -4.80 -10.60
N PRO A 205 9.46 -6.14 -10.76
CA PRO A 205 9.08 -7.04 -9.68
C PRO A 205 9.91 -6.88 -8.41
N VAL A 206 11.20 -6.58 -8.55
CA VAL A 206 12.12 -6.35 -7.43
C VAL A 206 11.79 -5.02 -6.74
N TRP A 207 11.56 -3.95 -7.51
CA TRP A 207 11.19 -2.63 -6.98
C TRP A 207 9.87 -2.67 -6.20
N LEU A 208 8.90 -3.46 -6.68
CA LEU A 208 7.60 -3.63 -6.06
C LEU A 208 7.54 -4.82 -5.07
N ARG A 209 8.67 -5.51 -4.83
CA ARG A 209 8.76 -6.70 -3.98
C ARG A 209 7.73 -7.79 -4.30
N LEU A 210 7.46 -7.99 -5.57
CA LEU A 210 6.58 -9.05 -6.05
C LEU A 210 7.31 -10.40 -6.21
N ASP A 211 8.62 -10.38 -6.09
CA ASP A 211 9.52 -11.54 -6.12
C ASP A 211 9.64 -12.26 -4.76
N LYS A 212 9.05 -11.71 -3.70
CA LYS A 212 9.15 -12.22 -2.32
C LYS A 212 7.79 -12.63 -1.77
N ALA A 213 7.81 -13.60 -0.85
CA ALA A 213 6.61 -14.00 -0.13
C ALA A 213 6.03 -12.82 0.68
N PRO A 214 4.70 -12.59 0.65
CA PRO A 214 4.04 -11.57 1.45
C PRO A 214 4.16 -11.88 2.95
N GLY A 215 4.00 -10.84 3.77
CA GLY A 215 3.98 -10.96 5.24
C GLY A 215 5.31 -10.66 5.93
N ARG A 216 6.41 -10.47 5.18
CA ARG A 216 7.70 -10.00 5.73
C ARG A 216 7.96 -8.51 5.44
N ASP A 217 6.98 -7.80 4.92
CA ASP A 217 7.13 -6.42 4.46
C ASP A 217 6.80 -5.35 5.52
N PHE A 218 6.51 -5.76 6.76
CA PHE A 218 6.48 -4.80 7.86
C PHE A 218 7.92 -4.36 8.13
N PRO A 219 8.21 -3.06 8.05
CA PRO A 219 9.54 -2.55 8.37
C PRO A 219 9.92 -3.02 9.78
N VAL A 220 11.03 -3.73 9.86
CA VAL A 220 11.59 -4.11 11.16
C VAL A 220 11.97 -2.80 11.86
N VAL A 221 11.46 -2.62 13.07
CA VAL A 221 11.86 -1.49 13.94
C VAL A 221 13.39 -1.52 14.02
N ARG A 222 14.06 -0.49 13.53
CA ARG A 222 15.42 -0.22 13.96
C ARG A 222 15.31 0.28 15.41
N PRO A 223 15.92 -0.38 16.39
CA PRO A 223 15.98 0.21 17.72
C PRO A 223 16.61 1.60 17.58
N ALA A 224 15.98 2.59 18.20
CA ALA A 224 16.57 3.91 18.32
C ALA A 224 17.96 3.76 18.95
N ALA A 225 18.97 4.31 18.27
CA ALA A 225 20.34 4.35 18.74
C ALA A 225 20.46 5.28 19.95
#